data_f93d685ce655009fcf54ca467b75b97f
#
_entry.id   f93d685ce655009fcf54ca467b75b97f
#
_cell.length_a   1.000
_cell.length_b   1.000
_cell.length_c   1.000
_cell.angle_alpha   90.00
_cell.angle_beta   90.00
_cell.angle_gamma   90.00
#
_symmetry.space_group_name_H-M   'P 1'
#
loop_
_entity.id
_entity.type
_entity.pdbx_description
1 polymer ?
#
loop_
_entity_poly.entity_id
_entity_poly.type
_entity_poly.pdbx_seq_one_letter_code
_entity_poly.pdbx_strand_id
1 'polypeptide(L)'
;DLHSFPTRRSSDLSFYAAAVVCAQSDIKRVLAFSTISQIAFMMVALGVSLPGHHGAFLDNHAQLGYMAGMFHLFTHAMFKACLFLGAGCIIHAVHSNEMALMGGLRKYMPITNATFLISCLAIAGIPFFSGFSSKDEIITACFAYSPVVGWIMTGIAAMTAFYMFRLYYGIFWGTENVEAHEHHTPHEAPLTMTIPLIVLSVITLGVGIYTTLAGFLGWGGSFGSFVSAAGTDYTIHFDTQIAATSTIIAILSICLAT
;
A
#
# COMPACT_ATOMS: atom_id res chain seq x y z
N ASP A 1 10.63 -29.09 -4.49
CA ASP A 1 10.27 -27.91 -5.31
C ASP A 1 10.96 -26.66 -4.82
N LEU A 2 12.25 -26.53 -5.17
CA LEU A 2 13.06 -25.34 -4.81
C LEU A 2 12.51 -24.04 -5.44
N HIS A 3 11.74 -24.14 -6.53
CA HIS A 3 11.20 -22.99 -7.27
C HIS A 3 9.89 -22.41 -6.66
N SER A 4 9.10 -23.24 -5.98
CA SER A 4 7.89 -22.78 -5.27
C SER A 4 8.18 -22.19 -3.88
N PHE A 5 9.39 -22.43 -3.37
CA PHE A 5 9.79 -22.09 -2.01
C PHE A 5 9.79 -20.56 -1.70
N PRO A 6 10.36 -19.68 -2.56
CA PRO A 6 10.32 -18.24 -2.27
C PRO A 6 8.91 -17.68 -2.29
N THR A 7 8.10 -18.05 -3.29
CA THR A 7 6.72 -17.57 -3.46
C THR A 7 5.83 -17.99 -2.29
N ARG A 8 5.88 -19.27 -1.91
CA ARG A 8 5.06 -19.81 -0.82
C ARG A 8 5.41 -19.17 0.52
N ARG A 9 6.70 -19.12 0.89
CA ARG A 9 7.10 -18.51 2.16
C ARG A 9 6.81 -17.01 2.22
N SER A 10 6.99 -16.32 1.11
CA SER A 10 6.69 -14.89 1.07
C SER A 10 5.19 -14.62 1.16
N SER A 11 4.33 -15.44 0.54
CA SER A 11 2.88 -15.32 0.69
C SER A 11 2.44 -15.61 2.13
N ASP A 12 2.99 -16.67 2.76
CA ASP A 12 2.71 -16.98 4.16
C ASP A 12 3.12 -15.83 5.10
N LEU A 13 4.32 -15.26 4.88
CA LEU A 13 4.80 -14.12 5.67
C LEU A 13 3.92 -12.89 5.45
N SER A 14 3.52 -12.61 4.21
CA SER A 14 2.65 -11.47 3.88
C SER A 14 1.29 -11.60 4.56
N PHE A 15 0.69 -12.79 4.52
CA PHE A 15 -0.57 -13.09 5.18
C PHE A 15 -0.45 -13.01 6.70
N TYR A 16 0.57 -13.66 7.28
CA TYR A 16 0.80 -13.62 8.72
C TYR A 16 0.96 -12.19 9.23
N ALA A 17 1.82 -11.40 8.58
CA ALA A 17 2.02 -10.01 8.97
C ALA A 17 0.74 -9.18 8.87
N ALA A 18 -0.05 -9.35 7.80
CA ALA A 18 -1.35 -8.69 7.63
C ALA A 18 -2.35 -9.08 8.74
N ALA A 19 -2.41 -10.36 9.10
CA ALA A 19 -3.28 -10.85 10.18
C ALA A 19 -2.87 -10.25 11.55
N VAL A 20 -1.57 -10.19 11.84
CA VAL A 20 -1.05 -9.55 13.06
C VAL A 20 -1.43 -8.08 13.12
N VAL A 21 -1.35 -7.34 12.00
CA VAL A 21 -1.75 -5.93 11.94
C VAL A 21 -3.20 -5.73 12.34
N CYS A 22 -4.10 -6.61 11.92
CA CYS A 22 -5.53 -6.49 12.24
C CYS A 22 -5.82 -6.51 13.76
N ALA A 23 -4.91 -7.07 14.56
CA ALA A 23 -5.06 -7.18 16.01
C ALA A 23 -4.24 -6.13 16.81
N GLN A 24 -3.40 -5.31 16.15
CA GLN A 24 -2.57 -4.33 16.83
C GLN A 24 -3.35 -3.07 17.24
N SER A 25 -3.02 -2.54 18.42
CA SER A 25 -3.54 -1.26 18.95
C SER A 25 -2.52 -0.11 18.92
N ASP A 26 -1.25 -0.39 18.69
CA ASP A 26 -0.15 0.58 18.61
C ASP A 26 0.08 1.02 17.17
N ILE A 27 -0.01 2.34 16.89
CA ILE A 27 0.13 2.91 15.55
C ILE A 27 1.47 2.54 14.89
N LYS A 28 2.58 2.55 15.65
CA LYS A 28 3.90 2.20 15.12
C LYS A 28 3.98 0.73 14.75
N ARG A 29 3.40 -0.15 15.58
CA ARG A 29 3.36 -1.59 15.30
C ARG A 29 2.49 -1.91 14.10
N VAL A 30 1.32 -1.26 13.96
CA VAL A 30 0.47 -1.37 12.77
C VAL A 30 1.27 -1.04 11.51
N LEU A 31 1.96 0.08 11.48
CA LEU A 31 2.75 0.51 10.33
C LEU A 31 3.96 -0.40 10.08
N ALA A 32 4.66 -0.86 11.13
CA ALA A 32 5.81 -1.76 11.00
C ALA A 32 5.42 -3.13 10.41
N PHE A 33 4.42 -3.81 10.98
CA PHE A 33 3.95 -5.09 10.45
C PHE A 33 3.31 -4.95 9.06
N SER A 34 2.64 -3.83 8.78
CA SER A 34 2.18 -3.49 7.43
C SER A 34 3.35 -3.35 6.45
N THR A 35 4.50 -2.84 6.87
CA THR A 35 5.71 -2.80 6.03
C THR A 35 6.22 -4.21 5.74
N ILE A 36 6.29 -5.09 6.75
CA ILE A 36 6.68 -6.50 6.57
C ILE A 36 5.74 -7.18 5.57
N SER A 37 4.43 -6.98 5.71
CA SER A 37 3.44 -7.56 4.80
C SER A 37 3.64 -7.07 3.35
N GLN A 38 3.89 -5.77 3.14
CA GLN A 38 4.06 -5.22 1.78
C GLN A 38 5.41 -5.63 1.17
N ILE A 39 6.49 -5.70 1.94
CA ILE A 39 7.77 -6.22 1.43
C ILE A 39 7.63 -7.69 1.04
N ALA A 40 6.96 -8.50 1.86
CA ALA A 40 6.68 -9.88 1.52
C ALA A 40 5.78 -10.00 0.27
N PHE A 41 4.83 -9.09 0.07
CA PHE A 41 4.01 -8.96 -1.13
C PHE A 41 4.86 -8.73 -2.39
N MET A 42 5.86 -7.85 -2.31
CA MET A 42 6.83 -7.63 -3.39
C MET A 42 7.72 -8.86 -3.65
N MET A 43 8.11 -9.56 -2.57
CA MET A 43 8.90 -10.79 -2.69
C MET A 43 8.13 -11.91 -3.39
N VAL A 44 6.79 -11.97 -3.24
CA VAL A 44 5.95 -12.87 -4.04
C VAL A 44 6.04 -12.50 -5.52
N ALA A 45 5.94 -11.21 -5.86
CA ALA A 45 6.06 -10.73 -7.24
C ALA A 45 7.40 -11.14 -7.87
N LEU A 46 8.50 -11.00 -7.13
CA LEU A 46 9.82 -11.48 -7.56
C LEU A 46 9.86 -13.02 -7.68
N GLY A 47 9.23 -13.73 -6.75
CA GLY A 47 9.18 -15.19 -6.75
C GLY A 47 8.44 -15.79 -7.95
N VAL A 48 7.35 -15.13 -8.39
CA VAL A 48 6.62 -15.58 -9.60
C VAL A 48 7.35 -15.23 -10.90
N SER A 49 8.36 -14.35 -10.82
CA SER A 49 9.20 -13.94 -11.96
C SER A 49 10.40 -14.87 -12.20
N LEU A 50 10.70 -15.78 -11.27
CA LEU A 50 11.88 -16.66 -11.40
C LEU A 50 11.68 -17.68 -12.53
N PRO A 51 12.68 -17.86 -13.40
CA PRO A 51 12.61 -18.86 -14.47
C PRO A 51 12.65 -20.26 -13.86
N GLY A 52 11.61 -21.02 -14.06
CA GLY A 52 11.53 -22.39 -13.56
C GLY A 52 10.32 -23.16 -14.05
N HIS A 53 9.24 -22.49 -14.38
CA HIS A 53 8.01 -23.14 -14.84
C HIS A 53 7.73 -23.03 -16.35
N HIS A 54 8.34 -22.07 -17.07
CA HIS A 54 8.10 -21.85 -18.50
C HIS A 54 9.36 -21.54 -19.34
N GLY A 55 10.54 -21.88 -18.86
CA GLY A 55 11.72 -22.15 -19.71
C GLY A 55 12.46 -20.99 -20.38
N ALA A 56 12.07 -19.72 -20.21
CA ALA A 56 12.85 -18.62 -20.78
C ALA A 56 12.79 -17.35 -19.93
N PHE A 57 13.95 -16.75 -19.68
CA PHE A 57 14.13 -15.41 -19.11
C PHE A 57 13.49 -14.28 -19.96
N LEU A 58 12.91 -14.62 -21.09
CA LEU A 58 12.38 -13.71 -22.12
C LEU A 58 10.85 -13.73 -22.23
N ASP A 59 10.14 -14.51 -21.40
CA ASP A 59 8.70 -14.48 -21.40
C ASP A 59 8.20 -13.21 -20.72
N ASN A 60 7.28 -12.50 -21.38
CA ASN A 60 6.67 -11.26 -20.88
C ASN A 60 6.11 -11.38 -19.46
N HIS A 61 5.72 -12.59 -19.04
CA HIS A 61 5.19 -12.87 -17.70
C HIS A 61 6.28 -12.84 -16.60
N ALA A 62 7.49 -13.34 -16.89
CA ALA A 62 8.59 -13.31 -15.92
C ALA A 62 9.07 -11.88 -15.66
N GLN A 63 9.05 -11.03 -16.68
CA GLN A 63 9.39 -9.62 -16.54
C GLN A 63 8.32 -8.86 -15.77
N LEU A 64 7.03 -9.17 -15.94
CA LEU A 64 5.90 -8.49 -15.30
C LEU A 64 6.04 -8.47 -13.78
N GLY A 65 6.28 -9.61 -13.14
CA GLY A 65 6.39 -9.69 -11.69
C GLY A 65 7.58 -8.91 -11.12
N TYR A 66 8.75 -8.97 -11.79
CA TYR A 66 9.92 -8.18 -11.40
C TYR A 66 9.64 -6.68 -11.49
N MET A 67 9.09 -6.23 -12.62
CA MET A 67 8.76 -4.84 -12.87
C MET A 67 7.73 -4.32 -11.88
N ALA A 68 6.65 -5.08 -11.68
CA ALA A 68 5.59 -4.76 -10.73
C ALA A 68 6.12 -4.67 -9.29
N GLY A 69 6.99 -5.60 -8.89
CA GLY A 69 7.63 -5.59 -7.58
C GLY A 69 8.50 -4.35 -7.36
N MET A 70 9.33 -3.99 -8.33
CA MET A 70 10.19 -2.79 -8.27
C MET A 70 9.36 -1.50 -8.31
N PHE A 71 8.31 -1.47 -9.12
CA PHE A 71 7.39 -0.32 -9.16
C PHE A 71 6.66 -0.16 -7.83
N HIS A 72 6.19 -1.27 -7.23
CA HIS A 72 5.57 -1.22 -5.92
C HIS A 72 6.55 -0.81 -4.83
N LEU A 73 7.82 -1.18 -4.91
CA LEU A 73 8.86 -0.71 -3.98
C LEU A 73 8.99 0.82 -4.00
N PHE A 74 9.00 1.41 -5.20
CA PHE A 74 9.07 2.87 -5.36
C PHE A 74 7.83 3.56 -4.76
N THR A 75 6.63 3.15 -5.17
CA THR A 75 5.38 3.74 -4.67
C THR A 75 5.21 3.52 -3.17
N HIS A 76 5.57 2.32 -2.67
CA HIS A 76 5.55 1.98 -1.27
C HIS A 76 6.45 2.89 -0.43
N ALA A 77 7.66 3.20 -0.90
CA ALA A 77 8.56 4.09 -0.19
C ALA A 77 7.92 5.47 0.04
N MET A 78 7.24 6.02 -0.97
CA MET A 78 6.60 7.33 -0.89
C MET A 78 5.45 7.37 0.13
N PHE A 79 4.44 6.52 -0.03
CA PHE A 79 3.30 6.55 0.87
C PHE A 79 3.63 6.01 2.27
N LYS A 80 4.60 5.09 2.41
CA LYS A 80 5.03 4.61 3.74
C LYS A 80 5.80 5.66 4.52
N ALA A 81 6.72 6.38 3.88
CA ALA A 81 7.39 7.50 4.51
C ALA A 81 6.37 8.54 5.00
N CYS A 82 5.36 8.87 4.17
CA CYS A 82 4.28 9.77 4.56
C CYS A 82 3.48 9.25 5.77
N LEU A 83 3.12 7.96 5.81
CA LEU A 83 2.41 7.35 6.93
C LEU A 83 3.22 7.36 8.23
N PHE A 84 4.53 7.04 8.17
CA PHE A 84 5.38 7.06 9.36
C PHE A 84 5.64 8.47 9.88
N LEU A 85 5.85 9.44 8.99
CA LEU A 85 5.98 10.85 9.39
C LEU A 85 4.66 11.38 9.97
N GLY A 86 3.52 11.04 9.35
CA GLY A 86 2.20 11.38 9.86
C GLY A 86 1.92 10.75 11.23
N ALA A 87 2.31 9.49 11.43
CA ALA A 87 2.24 8.86 12.76
C ALA A 87 3.13 9.59 13.77
N GLY A 88 4.31 10.06 13.36
CA GLY A 88 5.16 10.91 14.19
C GLY A 88 4.47 12.21 14.62
N CYS A 89 3.78 12.88 13.70
CA CYS A 89 2.99 14.07 14.00
C CYS A 89 1.87 13.79 15.01
N ILE A 90 1.13 12.68 14.82
CA ILE A 90 0.04 12.27 15.70
C ILE A 90 0.56 11.95 17.10
N ILE A 91 1.64 11.16 17.21
CA ILE A 91 2.26 10.81 18.48
C ILE A 91 2.78 12.05 19.19
N HIS A 92 3.35 13.00 18.46
CA HIS A 92 3.82 14.27 19.03
C HIS A 92 2.67 15.10 19.61
N ALA A 93 1.50 15.07 18.97
CA ALA A 93 0.31 15.81 19.43
C ALA A 93 -0.40 15.14 20.61
N VAL A 94 -0.43 13.79 20.66
CA VAL A 94 -1.17 13.02 21.69
C VAL A 94 -0.29 12.50 22.81
N HIS A 95 1.04 12.49 22.61
CA HIS A 95 2.06 11.91 23.52
C HIS A 95 1.85 10.42 23.85
N SER A 96 1.15 9.68 22.96
CA SER A 96 0.92 8.24 23.08
C SER A 96 1.02 7.53 21.74
N ASN A 97 1.39 6.23 21.77
CA ASN A 97 1.34 5.35 20.59
C ASN A 97 0.03 4.56 20.50
N GLU A 98 -0.76 4.53 21.58
CA GLU A 98 -1.98 3.74 21.70
C GLU A 98 -3.14 4.39 20.94
N MET A 99 -3.74 3.65 20.00
CA MET A 99 -4.87 4.13 19.21
C MET A 99 -6.09 4.44 20.07
N ALA A 100 -6.26 3.76 21.19
CA ALA A 100 -7.37 3.98 22.13
C ALA A 100 -7.34 5.39 22.79
N LEU A 101 -6.17 6.02 22.85
CA LEU A 101 -6.00 7.38 23.36
C LEU A 101 -6.07 8.45 22.26
N MET A 102 -6.19 8.03 21.01
CA MET A 102 -6.42 8.88 19.84
C MET A 102 -7.91 8.87 19.52
N GLY A 103 -8.37 9.84 18.79
CA GLY A 103 -9.76 9.91 18.32
C GLY A 103 -10.13 11.34 17.99
N GLY A 104 -10.98 11.56 17.00
CA GLY A 104 -11.47 12.88 16.63
C GLY A 104 -10.42 13.86 16.11
N LEU A 105 -9.17 13.41 15.84
CA LEU A 105 -8.03 14.29 15.53
C LEU A 105 -8.17 15.08 14.23
N ARG A 106 -9.12 14.74 13.37
CA ARG A 106 -9.35 15.44 12.09
C ARG A 106 -9.60 16.96 12.25
N LYS A 107 -10.16 17.37 13.39
CA LYS A 107 -10.48 18.78 13.68
C LYS A 107 -9.22 19.57 14.05
N TYR A 108 -8.30 18.91 14.73
CA TYR A 108 -7.08 19.51 15.28
C TYR A 108 -5.89 19.46 14.33
N MET A 109 -5.86 18.43 13.47
CA MET A 109 -4.73 18.14 12.56
C MET A 109 -5.20 17.96 11.11
N PRO A 110 -5.75 18.99 10.45
CA PRO A 110 -6.33 18.86 9.11
C PRO A 110 -5.29 18.51 8.03
N ILE A 111 -4.07 19.03 8.09
CA ILE A 111 -3.01 18.75 7.10
C ILE A 111 -2.54 17.31 7.27
N THR A 112 -2.23 16.91 8.50
CA THR A 112 -1.83 15.52 8.82
C THR A 112 -2.93 14.54 8.43
N ASN A 113 -4.20 14.85 8.71
CA ASN A 113 -5.34 14.02 8.31
C ASN A 113 -5.42 13.84 6.79
N ALA A 114 -5.32 14.91 6.00
CA ALA A 114 -5.42 14.84 4.55
C ALA A 114 -4.27 14.04 3.93
N THR A 115 -3.03 14.27 4.35
CA THR A 115 -1.85 13.57 3.84
C THR A 115 -1.82 12.09 4.25
N PHE A 116 -2.28 11.79 5.46
CA PHE A 116 -2.42 10.42 5.95
C PHE A 116 -3.51 9.67 5.17
N LEU A 117 -4.66 10.31 4.89
CA LEU A 117 -5.73 9.72 4.07
C LEU A 117 -5.25 9.40 2.66
N ILE A 118 -4.55 10.33 1.99
CA ILE A 118 -3.97 10.09 0.66
C ILE A 118 -3.09 8.83 0.67
N SER A 119 -2.25 8.69 1.69
CA SER A 119 -1.37 7.54 1.84
C SER A 119 -2.11 6.25 2.18
N CYS A 120 -3.21 6.32 2.96
CA CYS A 120 -4.09 5.18 3.24
C CYS A 120 -4.82 4.71 1.97
N LEU A 121 -5.30 5.63 1.13
CA LEU A 121 -5.92 5.31 -0.16
C LEU A 121 -4.90 4.69 -1.12
N ALA A 122 -3.67 5.20 -1.13
CA ALA A 122 -2.60 4.64 -1.94
C ALA A 122 -2.27 3.20 -1.53
N ILE A 123 -2.02 2.94 -0.24
CA ILE A 123 -1.69 1.59 0.22
C ILE A 123 -2.88 0.62 0.11
N ALA A 124 -4.11 1.10 0.18
CA ALA A 124 -5.31 0.29 -0.06
C ALA A 124 -5.47 -0.13 -1.52
N GLY A 125 -4.82 0.58 -2.45
CA GLY A 125 -4.91 0.28 -3.88
C GLY A 125 -6.18 0.85 -4.51
N ILE A 126 -6.58 2.05 -4.13
CA ILE A 126 -7.72 2.76 -4.73
C ILE A 126 -7.27 3.41 -6.05
N PRO A 127 -8.08 3.36 -7.13
CA PRO A 127 -7.78 4.01 -8.41
C PRO A 127 -7.35 5.47 -8.24
N PHE A 128 -6.47 5.94 -9.12
CA PHE A 128 -5.84 7.26 -9.12
C PHE A 128 -4.81 7.51 -8.00
N PHE A 129 -4.56 6.54 -7.12
CA PHE A 129 -3.46 6.58 -6.15
C PHE A 129 -2.33 5.62 -6.56
N SER A 130 -1.09 5.96 -6.22
CA SER A 130 0.11 5.27 -6.73
C SER A 130 0.17 3.78 -6.43
N GLY A 131 -0.45 3.33 -5.34
CA GLY A 131 -0.50 1.92 -4.97
C GLY A 131 -1.48 1.08 -5.81
N PHE A 132 -2.43 1.70 -6.52
CA PHE A 132 -3.37 0.98 -7.37
C PHE A 132 -2.65 0.25 -8.51
N SER A 133 -1.99 0.99 -9.38
CA SER A 133 -1.31 0.45 -10.56
C SER A 133 -0.27 -0.60 -10.18
N SER A 134 0.55 -0.30 -9.15
CA SER A 134 1.61 -1.22 -8.73
C SER A 134 1.11 -2.51 -8.09
N LYS A 135 0.00 -2.47 -7.34
CA LYS A 135 -0.62 -3.68 -6.77
C LYS A 135 -1.34 -4.51 -7.80
N ASP A 136 -2.05 -3.85 -8.70
CA ASP A 136 -2.79 -4.52 -9.76
C ASP A 136 -1.85 -5.33 -10.66
N GLU A 137 -0.70 -4.76 -11.03
CA GLU A 137 0.32 -5.49 -11.78
C GLU A 137 0.88 -6.70 -11.03
N ILE A 138 1.12 -6.59 -9.70
CA ILE A 138 1.56 -7.72 -8.89
C ILE A 138 0.50 -8.82 -8.85
N ILE A 139 -0.76 -8.46 -8.63
CA ILE A 139 -1.87 -9.42 -8.60
C ILE A 139 -2.02 -10.09 -9.97
N THR A 140 -1.94 -9.33 -11.06
CA THR A 140 -1.97 -9.84 -12.43
C THR A 140 -0.84 -10.85 -12.67
N ALA A 141 0.40 -10.53 -12.26
CA ALA A 141 1.52 -11.47 -12.35
C ALA A 141 1.27 -12.75 -11.52
N CYS A 142 0.67 -12.63 -10.36
CA CYS A 142 0.32 -13.77 -9.52
C CYS A 142 -0.78 -14.64 -10.13
N PHE A 143 -1.80 -14.06 -10.77
CA PHE A 143 -2.82 -14.80 -11.50
C PHE A 143 -2.27 -15.51 -12.73
N ALA A 144 -1.33 -14.88 -13.46
CA ALA A 144 -0.65 -15.49 -14.58
C ALA A 144 0.20 -16.70 -14.15
N TYR A 145 0.80 -16.66 -12.96
CA TYR A 145 1.54 -17.79 -12.38
C TYR A 145 0.61 -18.91 -11.88
N SER A 146 -0.39 -18.58 -11.08
CA SER A 146 -1.37 -19.51 -10.52
C SER A 146 -2.59 -18.78 -9.99
N PRO A 147 -3.81 -19.20 -10.35
CA PRO A 147 -5.05 -18.62 -9.81
C PRO A 147 -5.12 -18.66 -8.26
N VAL A 148 -4.58 -19.73 -7.66
CA VAL A 148 -4.55 -19.86 -6.18
C VAL A 148 -3.71 -18.76 -5.55
N VAL A 149 -2.50 -18.50 -6.09
CA VAL A 149 -1.63 -17.43 -5.60
C VAL A 149 -2.27 -16.07 -5.84
N GLY A 150 -2.89 -15.85 -7.01
CA GLY A 150 -3.62 -14.62 -7.31
C GLY A 150 -4.72 -14.31 -6.28
N TRP A 151 -5.54 -15.29 -5.93
CA TRP A 151 -6.59 -15.11 -4.91
C TRP A 151 -6.06 -14.89 -3.51
N ILE A 152 -4.98 -15.58 -3.11
CA ILE A 152 -4.31 -15.34 -1.82
C ILE A 152 -3.81 -13.90 -1.76
N MET A 153 -3.15 -13.42 -2.82
CA MET A 153 -2.62 -12.05 -2.87
C MET A 153 -3.73 -11.00 -2.88
N THR A 154 -4.85 -11.26 -3.56
CA THR A 154 -6.05 -10.42 -3.52
C THR A 154 -6.63 -10.35 -2.10
N GLY A 155 -6.69 -11.47 -1.40
CA GLY A 155 -7.12 -11.52 0.01
C GLY A 155 -6.20 -10.71 0.94
N ILE A 156 -4.89 -10.78 0.74
CA ILE A 156 -3.92 -9.98 1.51
C ILE A 156 -4.08 -8.48 1.21
N ALA A 157 -4.35 -8.12 -0.06
CA ALA A 157 -4.64 -6.74 -0.44
C ALA A 157 -5.93 -6.23 0.25
N ALA A 158 -6.96 -7.06 0.34
CA ALA A 158 -8.19 -6.77 1.09
C ALA A 158 -7.92 -6.51 2.58
N MET A 159 -7.15 -7.38 3.23
CA MET A 159 -6.72 -7.18 4.62
C MET A 159 -5.94 -5.89 4.79
N THR A 160 -5.11 -5.53 3.81
CA THR A 160 -4.35 -4.26 3.81
C THR A 160 -5.29 -3.05 3.83
N ALA A 161 -6.30 -3.03 2.98
CA ALA A 161 -7.31 -1.97 2.96
C ALA A 161 -8.06 -1.90 4.30
N PHE A 162 -8.49 -3.05 4.83
CA PHE A 162 -9.21 -3.14 6.10
C PHE A 162 -8.40 -2.55 7.26
N TYR A 163 -7.18 -3.04 7.52
CA TYR A 163 -6.46 -2.60 8.70
C TYR A 163 -5.96 -1.15 8.60
N MET A 164 -5.66 -0.66 7.40
CA MET A 164 -5.24 0.73 7.22
C MET A 164 -6.40 1.70 7.46
N PHE A 165 -7.61 1.35 7.03
CA PHE A 165 -8.77 2.20 7.29
C PHE A 165 -9.30 2.05 8.72
N ARG A 166 -9.19 0.86 9.34
CA ARG A 166 -9.40 0.73 10.78
C ARG A 166 -8.48 1.66 11.58
N LEU A 167 -7.19 1.73 11.20
CA LEU A 167 -6.24 2.67 11.79
C LEU A 167 -6.68 4.12 11.57
N TYR A 168 -6.99 4.48 10.30
CA TYR A 168 -7.40 5.84 9.94
C TYR A 168 -8.66 6.30 10.67
N TYR A 169 -9.70 5.49 10.66
CA TYR A 169 -10.96 5.81 11.33
C TYR A 169 -10.80 5.90 12.84
N GLY A 170 -10.05 4.99 13.45
CA GLY A 170 -9.78 5.02 14.88
C GLY A 170 -9.09 6.30 15.34
N ILE A 171 -8.17 6.82 14.54
CA ILE A 171 -7.39 8.02 14.88
C ILE A 171 -8.16 9.31 14.58
N PHE A 172 -8.73 9.42 13.38
CA PHE A 172 -9.25 10.70 12.90
C PHE A 172 -10.77 10.85 13.11
N TRP A 173 -11.52 9.74 13.16
CA TRP A 173 -12.99 9.73 13.26
C TRP A 173 -13.51 9.05 14.53
N GLY A 174 -12.67 8.36 15.27
CA GLY A 174 -13.04 7.73 16.55
C GLY A 174 -13.59 8.73 17.56
N THR A 175 -14.18 8.22 18.64
CA THR A 175 -14.66 9.03 19.77
C THR A 175 -13.49 9.79 20.39
N GLU A 176 -13.67 11.08 20.55
CA GLU A 176 -12.68 11.96 21.17
C GLU A 176 -12.45 11.54 22.63
N ASN A 177 -11.20 11.28 22.99
CA ASN A 177 -10.86 10.96 24.37
C ASN A 177 -10.64 12.27 25.15
N VAL A 178 -11.73 12.76 25.79
CA VAL A 178 -11.77 14.04 26.50
C VAL A 178 -10.74 14.07 27.63
N GLU A 179 -10.56 12.98 28.37
CA GLU A 179 -9.60 12.90 29.48
C GLU A 179 -8.14 13.05 29.00
N ALA A 180 -7.80 12.47 27.86
CA ALA A 180 -6.46 12.62 27.27
C ALA A 180 -6.23 14.04 26.72
N HIS A 181 -7.30 14.73 26.29
CA HIS A 181 -7.24 16.07 25.71
C HIS A 181 -7.35 17.20 26.75
N GLU A 182 -7.82 16.93 27.97
CA GLU A 182 -7.88 17.92 29.05
C GLU A 182 -6.50 18.42 29.49
N HIS A 183 -5.48 17.56 29.42
CA HIS A 183 -4.12 17.94 29.80
C HIS A 183 -3.30 18.55 28.65
N HIS A 184 -3.61 18.22 27.40
CA HIS A 184 -2.95 18.76 26.21
C HIS A 184 -3.93 18.78 25.04
N THR A 185 -4.35 19.97 24.60
CA THR A 185 -5.13 20.10 23.36
C THR A 185 -4.25 19.72 22.17
N PRO A 186 -4.61 18.69 21.39
CA PRO A 186 -3.87 18.33 20.18
C PRO A 186 -3.81 19.52 19.22
N HIS A 187 -2.68 19.72 18.57
CA HIS A 187 -2.49 20.78 17.59
C HIS A 187 -1.74 20.25 16.37
N GLU A 188 -1.86 20.93 15.24
CA GLU A 188 -1.16 20.55 14.02
C GLU A 188 0.36 20.60 14.23
N ALA A 189 1.08 19.68 13.59
CA ALA A 189 2.51 19.62 13.67
C ALA A 189 3.17 20.87 13.03
N PRO A 190 4.38 21.26 13.45
CA PRO A 190 5.08 22.41 12.90
C PRO A 190 5.37 22.22 11.41
N LEU A 191 5.57 23.34 10.68
CA LEU A 191 5.82 23.33 9.23
C LEU A 191 6.98 22.45 8.81
N THR A 192 8.00 22.30 9.64
CA THR A 192 9.14 21.41 9.40
C THR A 192 8.74 19.94 9.26
N MET A 193 7.64 19.51 9.86
CA MET A 193 7.10 18.17 9.76
C MET A 193 6.00 18.07 8.68
N THR A 194 5.16 19.12 8.54
CA THR A 194 4.03 19.09 7.58
C THR A 194 4.48 19.29 6.13
N ILE A 195 5.55 20.05 5.86
CA ILE A 195 6.07 20.23 4.49
C ILE A 195 6.48 18.89 3.85
N PRO A 196 7.31 18.04 4.50
CA PRO A 196 7.62 16.72 3.96
C PRO A 196 6.38 15.85 3.72
N LEU A 197 5.37 15.90 4.60
CA LEU A 197 4.11 15.18 4.43
C LEU A 197 3.38 15.63 3.16
N ILE A 198 3.26 16.94 2.94
CA ILE A 198 2.61 17.49 1.76
C ILE A 198 3.38 17.08 0.49
N VAL A 199 4.71 17.20 0.49
CA VAL A 199 5.52 16.82 -0.67
C VAL A 199 5.34 15.34 -1.03
N LEU A 200 5.43 14.44 -0.03
CA LEU A 200 5.26 13.00 -0.25
C LEU A 200 3.84 12.66 -0.72
N SER A 201 2.82 13.31 -0.17
CA SER A 201 1.43 13.07 -0.56
C SER A 201 1.14 13.57 -1.98
N VAL A 202 1.71 14.72 -2.38
CA VAL A 202 1.60 15.25 -3.75
C VAL A 202 2.29 14.30 -4.75
N ILE A 203 3.49 13.80 -4.44
CA ILE A 203 4.17 12.82 -5.28
C ILE A 203 3.34 11.53 -5.38
N THR A 204 2.84 11.02 -4.26
CA THR A 204 2.00 9.81 -4.21
C THR A 204 0.76 9.95 -5.09
N LEU A 205 0.06 11.10 -5.01
CA LEU A 205 -1.11 11.37 -5.82
C LEU A 205 -0.75 11.59 -7.29
N GLY A 206 0.30 12.37 -7.58
CA GLY A 206 0.76 12.66 -8.93
C GLY A 206 1.18 11.41 -9.70
N VAL A 207 1.97 10.54 -9.07
CA VAL A 207 2.34 9.24 -9.65
C VAL A 207 1.10 8.37 -9.88
N GLY A 208 0.15 8.35 -8.94
CA GLY A 208 -1.07 7.57 -9.06
C GLY A 208 -1.96 8.02 -10.23
N ILE A 209 -2.18 9.32 -10.36
CA ILE A 209 -2.96 9.89 -11.48
C ILE A 209 -2.25 9.57 -12.80
N TYR A 210 -0.95 9.84 -12.89
CA TYR A 210 -0.18 9.61 -14.11
C TYR A 210 -0.24 8.14 -14.55
N THR A 211 0.06 7.21 -13.65
CA THR A 211 0.12 5.78 -13.98
C THR A 211 -1.25 5.18 -14.28
N THR A 212 -2.30 5.62 -13.56
CA THR A 212 -3.67 5.19 -13.84
C THR A 212 -4.14 5.68 -15.20
N LEU A 213 -3.91 6.95 -15.54
CA LEU A 213 -4.26 7.50 -16.86
C LEU A 213 -3.43 6.87 -17.97
N ALA A 214 -2.12 6.68 -17.76
CA ALA A 214 -1.26 6.02 -18.72
C ALA A 214 -1.72 4.61 -19.04
N GLY A 215 -2.12 3.82 -18.01
CA GLY A 215 -2.65 2.47 -18.18
C GLY A 215 -3.99 2.44 -18.94
N PHE A 216 -4.90 3.38 -18.67
CA PHE A 216 -6.19 3.45 -19.38
C PHE A 216 -6.08 4.00 -20.80
N LEU A 217 -5.19 4.96 -21.04
CA LEU A 217 -5.03 5.61 -22.34
C LEU A 217 -3.99 4.93 -23.23
N GLY A 218 -3.26 3.93 -22.72
CA GLY A 218 -2.20 3.25 -23.44
C GLY A 218 -1.00 4.16 -23.74
N TRP A 219 -0.76 5.18 -22.92
CA TRP A 219 0.39 6.07 -23.09
C TRP A 219 1.67 5.35 -22.69
N GLY A 220 2.54 5.13 -23.69
CA GLY A 220 3.84 4.49 -23.49
C GLY A 220 4.79 5.33 -22.64
N GLY A 221 5.79 4.68 -22.07
CA GLY A 221 6.80 5.29 -21.20
C GLY A 221 6.51 4.99 -19.74
N SER A 222 6.54 3.72 -19.38
CA SER A 222 6.30 3.27 -18.01
C SER A 222 7.61 3.25 -17.22
N PHE A 223 7.48 3.29 -15.90
CA PHE A 223 8.55 2.98 -14.96
C PHE A 223 9.22 1.63 -15.29
N GLY A 224 8.46 0.70 -15.87
CA GLY A 224 8.94 -0.58 -16.35
C GLY A 224 10.05 -0.47 -17.38
N SER A 225 9.95 0.39 -18.39
CA SER A 225 10.99 0.58 -19.40
C SER A 225 12.28 1.18 -18.81
N PHE A 226 12.17 1.97 -17.74
CA PHE A 226 13.31 2.50 -17.00
C PHE A 226 14.05 1.43 -16.20
N VAL A 227 13.32 0.48 -15.61
CA VAL A 227 13.87 -0.59 -14.76
C VAL A 227 14.30 -1.81 -15.58
N SER A 228 13.79 -1.96 -16.81
CA SER A 228 14.14 -3.07 -17.69
C SER A 228 15.59 -3.01 -18.13
N ALA A 229 16.37 -4.04 -17.79
CA ALA A 229 17.77 -4.17 -18.21
C ALA A 229 17.92 -4.37 -19.74
N ALA A 230 16.85 -4.75 -20.44
CA ALA A 230 16.86 -5.11 -21.86
C ALA A 230 16.36 -3.98 -22.79
N GLY A 231 16.02 -2.80 -22.27
CA GLY A 231 15.48 -1.70 -23.08
C GLY A 231 14.16 -2.04 -23.81
N THR A 232 13.44 -3.04 -23.32
CA THR A 232 12.12 -3.42 -23.86
C THR A 232 11.09 -2.40 -23.42
N ASP A 233 10.30 -1.93 -24.37
CA ASP A 233 9.15 -1.04 -24.10
C ASP A 233 8.10 -1.81 -23.30
N TYR A 234 8.13 -1.62 -21.98
CA TYR A 234 7.13 -2.18 -21.10
C TYR A 234 6.00 -1.16 -20.90
N THR A 235 4.81 -1.49 -21.36
CA THR A 235 3.61 -0.69 -21.13
C THR A 235 2.79 -1.29 -20.00
N ILE A 236 2.28 -0.45 -19.10
CA ILE A 236 1.33 -0.87 -18.07
C ILE A 236 0.05 -1.31 -18.78
N HIS A 237 -0.27 -2.59 -18.69
CA HIS A 237 -1.54 -3.12 -19.18
C HIS A 237 -2.42 -3.52 -18.00
N PHE A 238 -3.51 -2.78 -17.77
CA PHE A 238 -4.49 -3.19 -16.79
C PHE A 238 -5.35 -4.32 -17.34
N ASP A 239 -5.37 -5.45 -16.63
CA ASP A 239 -6.47 -6.39 -16.77
C ASP A 239 -7.70 -5.80 -16.09
N THR A 240 -8.66 -5.35 -16.89
CA THR A 240 -9.86 -4.64 -16.39
C THR A 240 -10.68 -5.49 -15.42
N GLN A 241 -10.66 -6.82 -15.55
CA GLN A 241 -11.38 -7.72 -14.65
C GLN A 241 -10.69 -7.80 -13.29
N ILE A 242 -9.35 -7.94 -13.29
CA ILE A 242 -8.55 -8.00 -12.05
C ILE A 242 -8.60 -6.64 -11.35
N ALA A 243 -8.41 -5.54 -12.08
CA ALA A 243 -8.47 -4.19 -11.55
C ALA A 243 -9.84 -3.84 -10.93
N ALA A 244 -10.93 -4.20 -11.60
CA ALA A 244 -12.29 -4.00 -11.06
C ALA A 244 -12.53 -4.85 -9.81
N THR A 245 -12.12 -6.13 -9.83
CA THR A 245 -12.29 -7.06 -8.71
C THR A 245 -11.50 -6.60 -7.49
N SER A 246 -10.23 -6.26 -7.66
CA SER A 246 -9.37 -5.78 -6.58
C SER A 246 -9.88 -4.46 -5.97
N THR A 247 -10.38 -3.54 -6.80
CA THR A 247 -10.98 -2.28 -6.37
C THR A 247 -12.25 -2.50 -5.56
N ILE A 248 -13.18 -3.34 -6.05
CA ILE A 248 -14.43 -3.64 -5.34
C ILE A 248 -14.12 -4.26 -3.97
N ILE A 249 -13.21 -5.23 -3.92
CA ILE A 249 -12.80 -5.88 -2.68
C ILE A 249 -12.15 -4.86 -1.72
N ALA A 250 -11.31 -3.95 -2.21
CA ALA A 250 -10.72 -2.90 -1.39
C ALA A 250 -11.78 -1.96 -0.80
N ILE A 251 -12.76 -1.52 -1.60
CA ILE A 251 -13.86 -0.66 -1.14
C ILE A 251 -14.71 -1.38 -0.08
N LEU A 252 -15.08 -2.65 -0.31
CA LEU A 252 -15.81 -3.44 0.67
C LEU A 252 -15.03 -3.59 1.98
N SER A 253 -13.72 -3.81 1.90
CA SER A 253 -12.85 -3.91 3.07
C SER A 253 -12.76 -2.59 3.85
N ILE A 254 -12.76 -1.46 3.16
CA ILE A 254 -12.80 -0.12 3.76
C ILE A 254 -14.14 0.09 4.49
N CYS A 255 -15.25 -0.29 3.87
CA CYS A 255 -16.57 -0.19 4.51
C CYS A 255 -16.70 -1.10 5.75
N LEU A 256 -16.04 -2.25 5.76
CA LEU A 256 -16.01 -3.15 6.93
C LEU A 256 -15.13 -2.62 8.07
N ALA A 257 -14.26 -1.65 7.80
CA ALA A 257 -13.34 -1.07 8.79
C ALA A 257 -13.97 0.07 9.59
N THR A 258 -15.16 0.54 9.18
CA THR A 258 -15.96 1.54 9.88
C THR A 258 -16.76 0.89 10.99
#